data_02b7fffb774be785818db093dcbc7b89
#
_entry.id   02b7fffb774be785818db093dcbc7b89
#
_cell.length_a   1.000
_cell.length_b   1.000
_cell.length_c   1.000
_cell.angle_alpha   90.00
_cell.angle_beta   90.00
_cell.angle_gamma   90.00
#
_symmetry.space_group_name_H-M   'P 1'
#
loop_
_entity.id
_entity.type
_entity.pdbx_description
1 polymer ?
#
loop_
_entity_poly.entity_id
_entity_poly.type
_entity_poly.pdbx_seq_one_letter_code
_entity_poly.pdbx_strand_id
1 'polypeptide(L)'
;MKSLCLALSVAAMFTQVQAALVTKTISYRQGDTELRGYLAYDDSVTSDKKAPGVLVFPEWWGMSGFVKGRADALAKLGYVAFAADMYGDGQFTTDHNKAKELATAVAGKPVMGERAQAAYDQLIKTGLADDSKVAAIGFCFGGACSQILAYSGAPLKGIVSFHGALIPASADAAKKNQAKFLILQGELDPKVPEEARTAFIKSMDEGKFDYQFLSYSGAVHAFMNPDADKARADGLDGVGYNPVVASRAWAQMQLFFKEIFGQPS
;
A
#
# COMPACT_ATOMS: atom_id res chain seq x y z
N MET A 1 -6.93 -32.20 -65.70
CA MET A 1 -5.86 -31.41 -65.05
C MET A 1 -6.52 -30.60 -63.95
N LYS A 2 -6.35 -31.02 -62.69
CA LYS A 2 -6.91 -30.30 -61.51
C LYS A 2 -5.76 -29.61 -60.81
N SER A 3 -5.70 -28.27 -60.90
CA SER A 3 -4.73 -27.44 -60.18
C SER A 3 -5.10 -27.34 -58.70
N LEU A 4 -4.22 -27.82 -57.84
CA LEU A 4 -4.33 -27.73 -56.39
C LEU A 4 -3.63 -26.44 -55.96
N CYS A 5 -4.40 -25.40 -55.58
CA CYS A 5 -3.83 -24.19 -54.96
C CYS A 5 -3.58 -24.45 -53.48
N LEU A 6 -2.30 -24.53 -53.11
CA LEU A 6 -1.84 -24.63 -51.71
C LEU A 6 -1.81 -23.22 -51.13
N ALA A 7 -2.74 -22.87 -50.25
CA ALA A 7 -2.73 -21.64 -49.50
C ALA A 7 -1.76 -21.79 -48.29
N LEU A 8 -0.60 -21.11 -48.34
CA LEU A 8 0.28 -20.94 -47.19
C LEU A 8 -0.33 -19.91 -46.24
N SER A 9 -0.87 -20.34 -45.12
CA SER A 9 -1.21 -19.47 -44.01
C SER A 9 0.06 -19.12 -43.19
N VAL A 10 0.55 -17.90 -43.33
CA VAL A 10 1.60 -17.38 -42.48
C VAL A 10 0.96 -16.98 -41.12
N ALA A 11 1.13 -17.82 -40.10
CA ALA A 11 0.77 -17.47 -38.73
C ALA A 11 1.78 -16.44 -38.22
N ALA A 12 1.37 -15.18 -38.12
CA ALA A 12 2.15 -14.14 -37.44
C ALA A 12 2.21 -14.49 -35.95
N MET A 13 3.35 -14.98 -35.47
CA MET A 13 3.63 -15.09 -34.05
C MET A 13 3.82 -13.66 -33.49
N PHE A 14 2.79 -13.12 -32.88
CA PHE A 14 2.93 -11.96 -32.01
C PHE A 14 3.65 -12.41 -30.75
N THR A 15 4.97 -12.17 -30.67
CA THR A 15 5.68 -12.22 -29.40
C THR A 15 5.13 -11.09 -28.54
N GLN A 16 4.27 -11.42 -27.57
CA GLN A 16 3.98 -10.46 -26.50
C GLN A 16 5.30 -10.19 -25.78
N VAL A 17 5.85 -9.02 -25.97
CA VAL A 17 6.94 -8.51 -25.14
C VAL A 17 6.33 -8.36 -23.76
N GLN A 18 6.67 -9.27 -22.86
CA GLN A 18 6.27 -9.15 -21.45
C GLN A 18 7.02 -7.97 -20.87
N ALA A 19 6.29 -6.99 -20.43
CA ALA A 19 6.86 -5.79 -19.86
C ALA A 19 7.75 -6.12 -18.65
N ALA A 20 8.91 -5.47 -18.57
CA ALA A 20 9.92 -5.75 -17.57
C ALA A 20 9.71 -4.89 -16.31
N LEU A 21 9.83 -5.51 -15.15
CA LEU A 21 9.81 -4.79 -13.88
C LEU A 21 11.06 -3.91 -13.73
N VAL A 22 10.86 -2.62 -13.57
CA VAL A 22 11.91 -1.64 -13.26
C VAL A 22 11.84 -1.26 -11.80
N THR A 23 12.96 -1.32 -11.09
CA THR A 23 13.03 -0.95 -9.67
C THR A 23 14.19 0.01 -9.42
N LYS A 24 13.98 1.00 -8.53
CA LYS A 24 14.97 2.00 -8.16
C LYS A 24 14.87 2.37 -6.69
N THR A 25 15.98 2.52 -6.01
CA THR A 25 16.02 3.24 -4.73
C THR A 25 16.09 4.73 -5.01
N ILE A 26 15.20 5.51 -4.41
CA ILE A 26 15.11 6.95 -4.59
C ILE A 26 15.36 7.65 -3.26
N SER A 27 16.38 8.49 -3.19
CA SER A 27 16.60 9.39 -2.06
C SER A 27 15.68 10.61 -2.16
N TYR A 28 15.05 10.97 -1.05
CA TYR A 28 14.21 12.16 -0.89
C TYR A 28 14.33 12.69 0.55
N ARG A 29 13.68 13.77 0.91
CA ARG A 29 13.87 14.37 2.22
C ARG A 29 12.55 14.78 2.88
N GLN A 30 12.55 14.69 4.21
CA GLN A 30 11.59 15.39 5.08
C GLN A 30 12.40 16.22 6.08
N GLY A 31 12.36 17.54 5.95
CA GLY A 31 13.25 18.42 6.68
C GLY A 31 14.72 18.05 6.45
N ASP A 32 15.46 17.87 7.54
CA ASP A 32 16.87 17.48 7.49
C ASP A 32 17.07 15.95 7.39
N THR A 33 16.01 15.15 7.48
CA THR A 33 16.10 13.68 7.39
C THR A 33 16.15 13.23 5.94
N GLU A 34 17.18 12.48 5.56
CA GLU A 34 17.23 11.74 4.31
C GLU A 34 16.37 10.48 4.42
N LEU A 35 15.53 10.26 3.43
CA LEU A 35 14.65 9.11 3.30
C LEU A 35 15.02 8.36 2.03
N ARG A 36 14.91 7.00 2.04
CA ARG A 36 15.22 6.14 0.89
C ARG A 36 14.05 5.24 0.57
N GLY A 37 13.21 5.71 -0.35
CA GLY A 37 12.08 4.95 -0.87
C GLY A 37 12.47 3.96 -1.96
N TYR A 38 11.56 3.05 -2.25
CA TYR A 38 11.71 2.06 -3.30
C TYR A 38 10.61 2.23 -4.34
N LEU A 39 11.01 2.61 -5.55
CA LEU A 39 10.15 2.79 -6.71
C LEU A 39 10.12 1.50 -7.53
N ALA A 40 8.93 1.03 -7.92
CA ALA A 40 8.72 -0.10 -8.80
C ALA A 40 7.65 0.25 -9.84
N TYR A 41 7.89 -0.06 -11.11
CA TYR A 41 6.96 0.15 -12.22
C TYR A 41 7.29 -0.76 -13.39
N ASP A 42 6.39 -0.89 -14.32
CA ASP A 42 6.53 -1.60 -15.58
C ASP A 42 7.25 -0.72 -16.60
N ASP A 43 8.19 -1.26 -17.39
CA ASP A 43 8.99 -0.50 -18.35
C ASP A 43 8.19 0.12 -19.50
N SER A 44 6.91 -0.28 -19.67
CA SER A 44 5.97 0.38 -20.59
C SER A 44 5.45 1.73 -20.08
N VAL A 45 5.67 2.04 -18.79
CA VAL A 45 5.30 3.34 -18.17
C VAL A 45 6.40 4.36 -18.44
N THR A 46 6.00 5.52 -18.95
CA THR A 46 6.89 6.63 -19.26
C THR A 46 6.26 7.96 -18.82
N SER A 47 7.00 9.07 -18.90
CA SER A 47 6.44 10.41 -18.64
C SER A 47 5.26 10.77 -19.56
N ASP A 48 5.23 10.24 -20.78
CA ASP A 48 4.17 10.47 -21.76
C ASP A 48 3.04 9.45 -21.65
N LYS A 49 3.30 8.30 -21.03
CA LYS A 49 2.34 7.22 -20.76
C LYS A 49 2.36 6.89 -19.27
N LYS A 50 1.79 7.79 -18.48
CA LYS A 50 1.70 7.64 -17.03
C LYS A 50 0.72 6.53 -16.62
N ALA A 51 0.96 5.93 -15.45
CA ALA A 51 0.05 4.96 -14.83
C ALA A 51 -0.43 5.46 -13.47
N PRO A 52 -1.52 4.91 -12.89
CA PRO A 52 -1.94 5.26 -11.55
C PRO A 52 -0.83 5.01 -10.52
N GLY A 53 -0.68 5.96 -9.60
CA GLY A 53 0.34 5.91 -8.55
C GLY A 53 -0.16 5.24 -7.28
N VAL A 54 0.66 4.40 -6.64
CA VAL A 54 0.34 3.77 -5.36
C VAL A 54 1.49 3.92 -4.38
N LEU A 55 1.24 4.64 -3.28
CA LEU A 55 2.13 4.66 -2.12
C LEU A 55 1.98 3.36 -1.33
N VAL A 56 3.10 2.80 -0.86
CA VAL A 56 3.12 1.57 -0.06
C VAL A 56 3.82 1.87 1.27
N PHE A 57 3.06 1.93 2.36
CA PHE A 57 3.59 2.18 3.69
C PHE A 57 3.93 0.87 4.41
N PRO A 58 5.16 0.75 4.96
CA PRO A 58 5.67 -0.47 5.56
C PRO A 58 4.99 -0.81 6.89
N GLU A 59 5.14 -2.06 7.30
CA GLU A 59 4.99 -2.42 8.71
C GLU A 59 6.08 -1.73 9.56
N TRP A 60 5.99 -1.88 10.86
CA TRP A 60 6.97 -1.30 11.81
C TRP A 60 8.42 -1.78 11.62
N TRP A 61 8.63 -2.79 10.78
CA TRP A 61 9.97 -3.29 10.42
C TRP A 61 10.76 -2.34 9.51
N GLY A 62 10.12 -1.35 8.89
CA GLY A 62 10.73 -0.44 7.92
C GLY A 62 10.82 -1.03 6.50
N MET A 63 11.87 -0.69 5.77
CA MET A 63 12.04 -1.00 4.34
C MET A 63 12.43 -2.47 4.07
N SER A 64 11.59 -3.38 4.56
CA SER A 64 11.76 -4.84 4.46
C SER A 64 11.60 -5.37 3.03
N GLY A 65 12.00 -6.64 2.83
CA GLY A 65 11.71 -7.37 1.59
C GLY A 65 10.22 -7.51 1.32
N PHE A 66 9.39 -7.61 2.37
CA PHE A 66 7.94 -7.67 2.25
C PHE A 66 7.36 -6.41 1.58
N VAL A 67 7.67 -5.21 2.10
CA VAL A 67 7.12 -3.97 1.55
C VAL A 67 7.59 -3.73 0.11
N LYS A 68 8.86 -4.02 -0.19
CA LYS A 68 9.40 -3.94 -1.56
C LYS A 68 8.70 -4.91 -2.50
N GLY A 69 8.50 -6.17 -2.06
CA GLY A 69 7.75 -7.16 -2.83
C GLY A 69 6.29 -6.79 -3.08
N ARG A 70 5.65 -6.01 -2.18
CA ARG A 70 4.30 -5.46 -2.42
C ARG A 70 4.32 -4.36 -3.48
N ALA A 71 5.36 -3.51 -3.51
CA ALA A 71 5.55 -2.54 -4.58
C ALA A 71 5.77 -3.25 -5.94
N ASP A 72 6.60 -4.30 -5.98
CA ASP A 72 6.82 -5.11 -7.19
C ASP A 72 5.52 -5.77 -7.69
N ALA A 73 4.70 -6.27 -6.76
CA ALA A 73 3.43 -6.88 -7.11
C ALA A 73 2.44 -5.86 -7.71
N LEU A 74 2.43 -4.62 -7.21
CA LEU A 74 1.64 -3.53 -7.77
C LEU A 74 2.15 -3.10 -9.15
N ALA A 75 3.47 -3.02 -9.33
CA ALA A 75 4.07 -2.70 -10.62
C ALA A 75 3.67 -3.73 -11.71
N LYS A 76 3.65 -5.02 -11.38
CA LYS A 76 3.15 -6.10 -12.26
C LYS A 76 1.66 -6.00 -12.57
N LEU A 77 0.88 -5.26 -11.79
CA LEU A 77 -0.52 -4.95 -12.04
C LEU A 77 -0.70 -3.65 -12.84
N GLY A 78 0.40 -3.02 -13.28
CA GLY A 78 0.39 -1.81 -14.10
C GLY A 78 0.37 -0.49 -13.31
N TYR A 79 0.69 -0.51 -12.01
CA TYR A 79 0.79 0.69 -11.19
C TYR A 79 2.25 1.20 -11.09
N VAL A 80 2.41 2.50 -10.85
CA VAL A 80 3.67 3.06 -10.36
C VAL A 80 3.64 3.00 -8.85
N ALA A 81 4.39 2.08 -8.24
CA ALA A 81 4.40 1.85 -6.81
C ALA A 81 5.63 2.48 -6.15
N PHE A 82 5.42 3.18 -5.03
CA PHE A 82 6.49 3.78 -4.25
C PHE A 82 6.38 3.36 -2.78
N ALA A 83 7.28 2.46 -2.35
CA ALA A 83 7.39 2.10 -0.94
C ALA A 83 8.11 3.22 -0.18
N ALA A 84 7.42 3.76 0.83
CA ALA A 84 7.84 4.92 1.59
C ALA A 84 8.76 4.55 2.75
N ASP A 85 9.90 5.22 2.87
CA ASP A 85 10.73 5.16 4.07
C ASP A 85 10.12 6.06 5.15
N MET A 86 9.75 5.46 6.27
CA MET A 86 9.15 6.18 7.39
C MET A 86 10.13 6.45 8.53
N TYR A 87 11.40 5.96 8.44
CA TYR A 87 12.35 6.04 9.54
C TYR A 87 13.62 6.83 9.21
N GLY A 88 14.00 6.91 7.95
CA GLY A 88 15.23 7.51 7.46
C GLY A 88 16.25 6.48 7.01
N ASP A 89 17.08 6.85 6.03
CA ASP A 89 18.17 6.04 5.47
C ASP A 89 17.77 4.63 4.99
N GLY A 90 16.47 4.38 4.74
CA GLY A 90 15.96 3.08 4.33
C GLY A 90 16.05 2.02 5.43
N GLN A 91 15.99 2.43 6.69
CA GLN A 91 16.15 1.53 7.83
C GLN A 91 15.18 0.35 7.78
N PHE A 92 15.73 -0.81 8.14
CA PHE A 92 15.02 -2.08 8.30
C PHE A 92 15.58 -2.84 9.50
N THR A 93 14.72 -3.52 10.23
CA THR A 93 15.14 -4.39 11.34
C THR A 93 14.22 -5.61 11.48
N THR A 94 14.72 -6.69 12.03
CA THR A 94 13.94 -7.84 12.50
C THR A 94 13.93 -7.94 14.04
N ASP A 95 14.65 -7.06 14.73
CA ASP A 95 14.65 -6.95 16.18
C ASP A 95 13.41 -6.20 16.66
N HIS A 96 12.60 -6.83 17.52
CA HIS A 96 11.34 -6.29 18.03
C HIS A 96 11.52 -5.00 18.84
N ASN A 97 12.61 -4.89 19.61
CA ASN A 97 12.88 -3.71 20.43
C ASN A 97 13.28 -2.54 19.55
N LYS A 98 14.13 -2.81 18.56
CA LYS A 98 14.52 -1.77 17.57
C LYS A 98 13.33 -1.32 16.72
N ALA A 99 12.48 -2.25 16.28
CA ALA A 99 11.27 -1.91 15.55
C ALA A 99 10.32 -1.03 16.39
N LYS A 100 10.15 -1.37 17.68
CA LYS A 100 9.36 -0.57 18.62
C LYS A 100 9.96 0.83 18.83
N GLU A 101 11.28 0.94 18.99
CA GLU A 101 11.98 2.24 19.09
C GLU A 101 11.70 3.12 17.87
N LEU A 102 11.94 2.58 16.66
CA LEU A 102 11.74 3.28 15.39
C LEU A 102 10.28 3.72 15.20
N ALA A 103 9.34 2.80 15.43
CA ALA A 103 7.91 3.10 15.29
C ALA A 103 7.46 4.16 16.31
N THR A 104 7.89 4.07 17.56
CA THR A 104 7.53 5.05 18.62
C THR A 104 8.12 6.43 18.35
N ALA A 105 9.25 6.51 17.64
CA ALA A 105 9.83 7.80 17.23
C ALA A 105 8.93 8.56 16.23
N VAL A 106 8.03 7.86 15.52
CA VAL A 106 7.21 8.40 14.42
C VAL A 106 5.71 8.35 14.72
N ALA A 107 5.21 7.23 15.24
CA ALA A 107 3.77 6.96 15.41
C ALA A 107 3.08 8.02 16.29
N GLY A 108 1.96 8.54 15.82
CA GLY A 108 1.15 9.55 16.53
C GLY A 108 1.78 10.94 16.63
N LYS A 109 2.91 11.16 15.98
CA LYS A 109 3.60 12.46 15.94
C LYS A 109 3.42 13.16 14.58
N PRO A 110 3.55 14.49 14.49
CA PRO A 110 3.43 15.23 13.22
C PRO A 110 4.33 14.69 12.11
N VAL A 111 5.54 14.23 12.43
CA VAL A 111 6.53 13.68 11.50
C VAL A 111 5.99 12.46 10.73
N MET A 112 5.01 11.74 11.27
CA MET A 112 4.35 10.63 10.55
C MET A 112 3.62 11.13 9.30
N GLY A 113 2.82 12.17 9.43
CA GLY A 113 2.13 12.81 8.32
C GLY A 113 3.10 13.52 7.36
N GLU A 114 4.10 14.20 7.90
CA GLU A 114 5.12 14.93 7.11
C GLU A 114 5.93 13.97 6.21
N ARG A 115 6.35 12.80 6.73
CA ARG A 115 7.06 11.78 5.95
C ARG A 115 6.15 11.08 4.93
N ALA A 116 4.89 10.86 5.28
CA ALA A 116 3.91 10.33 4.34
C ALA A 116 3.65 11.32 3.18
N GLN A 117 3.55 12.61 3.47
CA GLN A 117 3.43 13.66 2.46
C GLN A 117 4.69 13.76 1.59
N ALA A 118 5.88 13.72 2.18
CA ALA A 118 7.14 13.72 1.42
C ALA A 118 7.26 12.53 0.46
N ALA A 119 6.73 11.36 0.85
CA ALA A 119 6.66 10.20 -0.03
C ALA A 119 5.66 10.40 -1.18
N TYR A 120 4.50 11.02 -0.91
CA TYR A 120 3.54 11.43 -1.94
C TYR A 120 4.19 12.39 -2.95
N ASP A 121 4.81 13.45 -2.46
CA ASP A 121 5.47 14.45 -3.31
C ASP A 121 6.58 13.82 -4.16
N GLN A 122 7.34 12.87 -3.57
CA GLN A 122 8.36 12.15 -4.31
C GLN A 122 7.80 11.23 -5.39
N LEU A 123 6.69 10.52 -5.13
CA LEU A 123 6.00 9.72 -6.15
C LEU A 123 5.60 10.59 -7.34
N ILE A 124 4.97 11.74 -7.10
CA ILE A 124 4.56 12.68 -8.16
C ILE A 124 5.79 13.23 -8.91
N LYS A 125 6.85 13.58 -8.18
CA LYS A 125 8.11 14.08 -8.76
C LYS A 125 8.79 13.09 -9.72
N THR A 126 8.48 11.79 -9.65
CA THR A 126 8.99 10.82 -10.63
C THR A 126 8.55 11.12 -12.06
N GLY A 127 7.43 11.82 -12.23
CA GLY A 127 6.80 12.09 -13.52
C GLY A 127 6.14 10.86 -14.17
N LEU A 128 6.18 9.69 -13.52
CA LEU A 128 5.64 8.42 -14.02
C LEU A 128 4.19 8.17 -13.56
N ALA A 129 3.83 8.68 -12.38
CA ALA A 129 2.48 8.54 -11.85
C ALA A 129 1.51 9.59 -12.42
N ASP A 130 0.30 9.15 -12.76
CA ASP A 130 -0.84 10.04 -13.03
C ASP A 130 -1.29 10.67 -11.71
N ASP A 131 -1.05 11.95 -11.51
CA ASP A 131 -1.36 12.70 -10.29
C ASP A 131 -2.85 12.80 -9.98
N SER A 132 -3.70 12.62 -11.00
CA SER A 132 -5.15 12.51 -10.83
C SER A 132 -5.61 11.13 -10.34
N LYS A 133 -4.74 10.12 -10.31
CA LYS A 133 -5.03 8.71 -9.97
C LYS A 133 -4.01 8.16 -8.97
N VAL A 134 -4.01 8.70 -7.75
CA VAL A 134 -3.12 8.25 -6.68
C VAL A 134 -3.90 7.60 -5.56
N ALA A 135 -3.39 6.46 -5.06
CA ALA A 135 -3.87 5.80 -3.86
C ALA A 135 -2.71 5.50 -2.89
N ALA A 136 -3.05 5.12 -1.68
CA ALA A 136 -2.07 4.64 -0.72
C ALA A 136 -2.51 3.29 -0.13
N ILE A 137 -1.57 2.38 0.06
CA ILE A 137 -1.79 1.17 0.86
C ILE A 137 -0.82 1.14 2.02
N GLY A 138 -1.22 0.49 3.11
CA GLY A 138 -0.33 0.34 4.26
C GLY A 138 -0.61 -0.91 5.06
N PHE A 139 0.44 -1.45 5.66
CA PHE A 139 0.43 -2.68 6.43
C PHE A 139 0.78 -2.37 7.90
N CYS A 140 -0.01 -2.86 8.88
CA CYS A 140 0.24 -2.62 10.30
C CYS A 140 0.41 -1.11 10.61
N PHE A 141 1.59 -0.66 11.04
CA PHE A 141 1.96 0.74 11.21
C PHE A 141 1.67 1.58 9.94
N GLY A 142 1.95 1.03 8.76
CA GLY A 142 1.68 1.69 7.48
C GLY A 142 0.20 1.90 7.19
N GLY A 143 -0.69 1.08 7.76
CA GLY A 143 -2.12 1.32 7.67
C GLY A 143 -2.55 2.62 8.34
N ALA A 144 -1.93 2.98 9.48
CA ALA A 144 -2.11 4.29 10.10
C ALA A 144 -1.50 5.41 9.25
N CYS A 145 -0.31 5.20 8.63
CA CYS A 145 0.31 6.19 7.74
C CYS A 145 -0.61 6.57 6.58
N SER A 146 -1.26 5.58 5.93
CA SER A 146 -2.18 5.83 4.83
C SER A 146 -3.42 6.63 5.28
N GLN A 147 -3.97 6.33 6.46
CA GLN A 147 -5.09 7.08 7.03
C GLN A 147 -4.70 8.54 7.35
N ILE A 148 -3.55 8.75 8.01
CA ILE A 148 -3.06 10.10 8.35
C ILE A 148 -2.81 10.93 7.09
N LEU A 149 -2.26 10.35 6.03
CA LEU A 149 -2.07 11.04 4.76
C LEU A 149 -3.41 11.46 4.14
N ALA A 150 -4.43 10.60 4.15
CA ALA A 150 -5.76 10.95 3.67
C ALA A 150 -6.39 12.07 4.53
N TYR A 151 -6.28 11.98 5.86
CA TYR A 151 -6.81 12.98 6.79
C TYR A 151 -6.12 14.34 6.67
N SER A 152 -4.89 14.40 6.17
CA SER A 152 -4.22 15.68 5.88
C SER A 152 -4.80 16.41 4.67
N GLY A 153 -5.60 15.74 3.85
CA GLY A 153 -6.18 16.28 2.62
C GLY A 153 -5.35 16.02 1.38
N ALA A 154 -4.37 15.10 1.44
CA ALA A 154 -3.64 14.68 0.25
C ALA A 154 -4.62 14.20 -0.84
N PRO A 155 -4.39 14.54 -2.13
CA PRO A 155 -5.36 14.28 -3.20
C PRO A 155 -5.33 12.80 -3.63
N LEU A 156 -5.70 11.92 -2.70
CA LEU A 156 -5.81 10.48 -2.91
C LEU A 156 -7.22 10.11 -3.38
N LYS A 157 -7.32 9.18 -4.32
CA LYS A 157 -8.59 8.54 -4.70
C LYS A 157 -9.07 7.56 -3.63
N GLY A 158 -8.15 6.90 -2.95
CA GLY A 158 -8.49 5.98 -1.88
C GLY A 158 -7.28 5.50 -1.10
N ILE A 159 -7.55 4.91 0.06
CA ILE A 159 -6.54 4.22 0.86
C ILE A 159 -6.98 2.79 1.17
N VAL A 160 -5.99 1.89 1.33
CA VAL A 160 -6.22 0.52 1.82
C VAL A 160 -5.35 0.28 3.05
N SER A 161 -5.98 -0.09 4.16
CA SER A 161 -5.30 -0.45 5.39
C SER A 161 -5.41 -1.97 5.61
N PHE A 162 -4.28 -2.68 5.55
CA PHE A 162 -4.19 -4.10 5.86
C PHE A 162 -3.73 -4.28 7.31
N HIS A 163 -4.54 -4.90 8.14
CA HIS A 163 -4.28 -5.14 9.57
C HIS A 163 -3.62 -3.93 10.27
N GLY A 164 -4.05 -2.73 9.88
CA GLY A 164 -3.50 -1.49 10.40
C GLY A 164 -4.14 -1.05 11.72
N ALA A 165 -3.42 -0.22 12.48
CA ALA A 165 -4.04 0.50 13.56
C ALA A 165 -5.16 1.41 13.03
N LEU A 166 -6.27 1.45 13.73
CA LEU A 166 -7.42 2.27 13.37
C LEU A 166 -7.29 3.66 14.02
N ILE A 167 -7.26 4.69 13.20
CA ILE A 167 -7.16 6.08 13.65
C ILE A 167 -8.53 6.74 13.47
N PRO A 168 -9.29 6.99 14.55
CA PRO A 168 -10.57 7.70 14.45
C PRO A 168 -10.40 9.06 13.79
N ALA A 169 -11.26 9.38 12.83
CA ALA A 169 -11.20 10.64 12.11
C ALA A 169 -11.71 11.80 12.99
N SER A 170 -11.01 12.93 12.94
CA SER A 170 -11.50 14.18 13.52
C SER A 170 -12.46 14.90 12.58
N ALA A 171 -13.26 15.84 13.10
CA ALA A 171 -14.10 16.69 12.26
C ALA A 171 -13.30 17.53 11.23
N ASP A 172 -12.04 17.87 11.54
CA ASP A 172 -11.16 18.57 10.61
C ASP A 172 -10.65 17.63 9.52
N ALA A 173 -10.31 16.39 9.85
CA ALA A 173 -9.98 15.34 8.88
C ALA A 173 -11.15 15.07 7.92
N ALA A 174 -12.38 15.02 8.41
CA ALA A 174 -13.57 14.82 7.58
C ALA A 174 -13.78 15.95 6.55
N LYS A 175 -13.43 17.19 6.91
CA LYS A 175 -13.52 18.33 5.97
C LYS A 175 -12.46 18.33 4.89
N LYS A 176 -11.26 17.81 5.19
CA LYS A 176 -10.11 17.81 4.29
C LYS A 176 -10.06 16.58 3.38
N ASN A 177 -10.58 15.45 3.86
CA ASN A 177 -10.46 14.17 3.18
C ASN A 177 -11.17 14.14 1.82
N GLN A 178 -10.50 13.56 0.83
CA GLN A 178 -11.03 13.33 -0.51
C GLN A 178 -11.01 11.83 -0.88
N ALA A 179 -10.38 11.01 -0.05
CA ALA A 179 -10.16 9.59 -0.32
C ALA A 179 -11.35 8.73 0.13
N LYS A 180 -11.59 7.63 -0.58
CA LYS A 180 -12.37 6.48 -0.10
C LYS A 180 -11.49 5.56 0.74
N PHE A 181 -12.08 4.78 1.63
CA PHE A 181 -11.35 3.91 2.56
C PHE A 181 -11.71 2.44 2.37
N LEU A 182 -10.71 1.58 2.28
CA LEU A 182 -10.85 0.13 2.40
C LEU A 182 -10.04 -0.35 3.60
N ILE A 183 -10.72 -0.82 4.63
CA ILE A 183 -10.13 -1.30 5.88
C ILE A 183 -10.27 -2.81 5.95
N LEU A 184 -9.15 -3.52 6.02
CA LEU A 184 -9.06 -4.98 5.96
C LEU A 184 -8.41 -5.50 7.25
N GLN A 185 -9.25 -6.00 8.17
CA GLN A 185 -8.83 -6.39 9.52
C GLN A 185 -8.95 -7.89 9.78
N GLY A 186 -8.05 -8.42 10.61
CA GLY A 186 -8.21 -9.74 11.21
C GLY A 186 -9.25 -9.69 12.34
N GLU A 187 -10.18 -10.64 12.34
CA GLU A 187 -11.20 -10.71 13.40
C GLU A 187 -10.58 -10.94 14.78
N LEU A 188 -9.54 -11.78 14.84
CA LEU A 188 -8.81 -12.12 16.07
C LEU A 188 -7.56 -11.24 16.32
N ASP A 189 -7.47 -10.06 15.69
CA ASP A 189 -6.32 -9.16 15.85
C ASP A 189 -6.30 -8.52 17.25
N PRO A 190 -5.38 -8.92 18.17
CA PRO A 190 -5.34 -8.36 19.51
C PRO A 190 -4.78 -6.94 19.58
N LYS A 191 -4.21 -6.44 18.48
CA LYS A 191 -3.73 -5.04 18.37
C LYS A 191 -4.86 -4.06 18.07
N VAL A 192 -6.03 -4.58 17.67
CA VAL A 192 -7.22 -3.77 17.31
C VAL A 192 -8.43 -4.30 18.08
N PRO A 193 -8.57 -3.94 19.37
CA PRO A 193 -9.68 -4.36 20.21
C PRO A 193 -11.02 -3.78 19.73
N GLU A 194 -12.12 -4.34 20.21
CA GLU A 194 -13.48 -3.98 19.78
C GLU A 194 -13.80 -2.49 20.00
N GLU A 195 -13.30 -1.91 21.08
CA GLU A 195 -13.49 -0.49 21.39
C GLU A 195 -12.83 0.40 20.33
N ALA A 196 -11.66 0.01 19.83
CA ALA A 196 -10.96 0.74 18.75
C ALA A 196 -11.73 0.63 17.43
N ARG A 197 -12.29 -0.55 17.12
CA ARG A 197 -13.14 -0.76 15.92
C ARG A 197 -14.40 0.10 16.00
N THR A 198 -15.09 0.06 17.12
CA THR A 198 -16.32 0.84 17.36
C THR A 198 -16.04 2.34 17.27
N ALA A 199 -14.98 2.83 17.91
CA ALA A 199 -14.61 4.25 17.87
C ALA A 199 -14.25 4.70 16.44
N PHE A 200 -13.53 3.86 15.69
CA PHE A 200 -13.17 4.14 14.30
C PHE A 200 -14.43 4.23 13.43
N ILE A 201 -15.29 3.18 13.42
CA ILE A 201 -16.50 3.13 12.61
C ILE A 201 -17.41 4.33 12.94
N LYS A 202 -17.62 4.63 14.22
CA LYS A 202 -18.39 5.79 14.65
C LYS A 202 -17.83 7.10 14.06
N SER A 203 -16.52 7.29 14.08
CA SER A 203 -15.89 8.50 13.54
C SER A 203 -16.05 8.62 12.03
N MET A 204 -15.99 7.48 11.31
CA MET A 204 -16.21 7.44 9.86
C MET A 204 -17.65 7.80 9.48
N ASP A 205 -18.64 7.26 10.24
CA ASP A 205 -20.06 7.54 10.04
C ASP A 205 -20.39 9.02 10.34
N GLU A 206 -19.92 9.55 11.47
CA GLU A 206 -20.11 10.95 11.86
C GLU A 206 -19.47 11.91 10.85
N GLY A 207 -18.28 11.54 10.34
CA GLY A 207 -17.56 12.28 9.29
C GLY A 207 -18.09 12.10 7.89
N LYS A 208 -19.07 11.19 7.67
CA LYS A 208 -19.65 10.83 6.36
C LYS A 208 -18.61 10.38 5.34
N PHE A 209 -17.63 9.60 5.78
CA PHE A 209 -16.63 9.02 4.90
C PHE A 209 -17.25 7.94 4.01
N ASP A 210 -16.75 7.82 2.78
CA ASP A 210 -16.99 6.64 1.94
C ASP A 210 -15.99 5.54 2.32
N TYR A 211 -16.45 4.50 3.02
CA TYR A 211 -15.58 3.44 3.53
C TYR A 211 -16.19 2.05 3.44
N GLN A 212 -15.32 1.06 3.33
CA GLN A 212 -15.62 -0.36 3.48
C GLN A 212 -14.76 -0.90 4.63
N PHE A 213 -15.37 -1.63 5.55
CA PHE A 213 -14.68 -2.30 6.65
C PHE A 213 -14.94 -3.81 6.57
N LEU A 214 -13.90 -4.59 6.28
CA LEU A 214 -13.97 -6.03 6.18
C LEU A 214 -13.20 -6.68 7.34
N SER A 215 -13.85 -7.59 8.05
CA SER A 215 -13.28 -8.40 9.10
C SER A 215 -13.13 -9.85 8.60
N TYR A 216 -11.89 -10.37 8.64
CA TYR A 216 -11.59 -11.73 8.20
C TYR A 216 -11.55 -12.67 9.40
N SER A 217 -12.51 -13.61 9.44
CA SER A 217 -12.63 -14.61 10.52
C SER A 217 -11.35 -15.45 10.65
N GLY A 218 -10.90 -15.66 11.89
CA GLY A 218 -9.75 -16.47 12.24
C GLY A 218 -8.40 -15.85 11.91
N ALA A 219 -8.34 -14.65 11.34
CA ALA A 219 -7.09 -13.95 11.07
C ALA A 219 -6.68 -13.11 12.28
N VAL A 220 -5.38 -13.17 12.61
CA VAL A 220 -4.71 -12.34 13.61
C VAL A 220 -3.99 -11.16 12.95
N HIS A 221 -3.20 -10.38 13.72
CA HIS A 221 -2.39 -9.30 13.16
C HIS A 221 -1.35 -9.82 12.15
N ALA A 222 -0.93 -8.97 11.20
CA ALA A 222 0.08 -9.26 10.17
C ALA A 222 -0.26 -10.43 9.22
N PHE A 223 -1.56 -10.73 9.01
CA PHE A 223 -2.01 -11.85 8.16
C PHE A 223 -1.52 -11.77 6.70
N MET A 224 -1.08 -10.60 6.24
CA MET A 224 -0.54 -10.39 4.88
C MET A 224 0.92 -10.79 4.73
N ASN A 225 1.68 -10.87 5.83
CA ASN A 225 3.14 -11.03 5.77
C ASN A 225 3.57 -12.48 6.08
N PRO A 226 4.18 -13.20 5.11
CA PRO A 226 4.70 -14.56 5.35
C PRO A 226 5.73 -14.64 6.48
N ASP A 227 6.49 -13.55 6.74
CA ASP A 227 7.48 -13.50 7.82
C ASP A 227 6.84 -13.39 9.22
N ALA A 228 5.51 -13.18 9.32
CA ALA A 228 4.83 -13.06 10.61
C ALA A 228 4.90 -14.34 11.45
N ASP A 229 4.93 -15.52 10.80
CA ASP A 229 5.07 -16.80 11.52
C ASP A 229 6.44 -16.95 12.17
N LYS A 230 7.50 -16.42 11.52
CA LYS A 230 8.83 -16.36 12.10
C LYS A 230 8.85 -15.37 13.27
N ALA A 231 8.29 -14.18 13.11
CA ALA A 231 8.21 -13.20 14.20
C ALA A 231 7.45 -13.76 15.42
N ARG A 232 6.37 -14.53 15.20
CA ARG A 232 5.66 -15.25 16.28
C ARG A 232 6.54 -16.29 16.96
N ALA A 233 7.30 -17.07 16.20
CA ALA A 233 8.23 -18.05 16.76
C ALA A 233 9.35 -17.39 17.58
N ASP A 234 9.74 -16.18 17.21
CA ASP A 234 10.73 -15.34 17.90
C ASP A 234 10.10 -14.56 19.10
N GLY A 235 8.84 -14.86 19.49
CA GLY A 235 8.18 -14.35 20.71
C GLY A 235 7.26 -13.15 20.49
N LEU A 236 6.87 -12.80 19.25
CA LEU A 236 5.89 -11.75 19.00
C LEU A 236 4.46 -12.34 18.96
N ASP A 237 3.75 -12.28 20.08
CA ASP A 237 2.40 -12.82 20.20
C ASP A 237 1.36 -12.05 19.39
N GLY A 238 0.29 -12.77 18.99
CA GLY A 238 -0.87 -12.19 18.32
C GLY A 238 -0.64 -11.81 16.85
N VAL A 239 0.43 -12.29 16.23
CA VAL A 239 0.74 -12.16 14.81
C VAL A 239 0.78 -13.52 14.12
N GLY A 240 0.50 -13.56 12.82
CA GLY A 240 0.60 -14.80 12.03
C GLY A 240 0.14 -14.61 10.60
N TYR A 241 0.80 -15.29 9.68
CA TYR A 241 0.44 -15.31 8.28
C TYR A 241 -0.81 -16.17 8.03
N ASN A 242 -1.72 -15.68 7.20
CA ASN A 242 -2.86 -16.47 6.73
C ASN A 242 -2.96 -16.35 5.21
N PRO A 243 -2.47 -17.34 4.44
CA PRO A 243 -2.38 -17.26 2.98
C PRO A 243 -3.75 -17.12 2.31
N VAL A 244 -4.80 -17.72 2.88
CA VAL A 244 -6.16 -17.62 2.34
C VAL A 244 -6.70 -16.21 2.52
N VAL A 245 -6.56 -15.64 3.72
CA VAL A 245 -7.01 -14.27 4.01
C VAL A 245 -6.16 -13.26 3.25
N ALA A 246 -4.84 -13.47 3.18
CA ALA A 246 -3.95 -12.61 2.40
C ALA A 246 -4.35 -12.52 0.92
N SER A 247 -4.68 -13.67 0.31
CA SER A 247 -5.17 -13.71 -1.07
C SER A 247 -6.50 -12.99 -1.25
N ARG A 248 -7.46 -13.20 -0.33
CA ARG A 248 -8.78 -12.53 -0.35
C ARG A 248 -8.62 -11.01 -0.19
N ALA A 249 -7.82 -10.57 0.76
CA ALA A 249 -7.59 -9.16 1.04
C ALA A 249 -6.91 -8.45 -0.14
N TRP A 250 -5.93 -9.11 -0.78
CA TRP A 250 -5.27 -8.57 -1.97
C TRP A 250 -6.23 -8.45 -3.16
N ALA A 251 -7.10 -9.45 -3.38
CA ALA A 251 -8.13 -9.41 -4.41
C ALA A 251 -9.15 -8.29 -4.15
N GLN A 252 -9.55 -8.09 -2.89
CA GLN A 252 -10.45 -7.01 -2.50
C GLN A 252 -9.85 -5.62 -2.78
N MET A 253 -8.55 -5.43 -2.49
CA MET A 253 -7.83 -4.20 -2.87
C MET A 253 -7.87 -3.97 -4.39
N GLN A 254 -7.66 -5.01 -5.20
CA GLN A 254 -7.70 -4.89 -6.67
C GLN A 254 -9.10 -4.49 -7.17
N LEU A 255 -10.16 -5.03 -6.56
CA LEU A 255 -11.55 -4.62 -6.86
C LEU A 255 -11.78 -3.15 -6.49
N PHE A 256 -11.33 -2.73 -5.32
CA PHE A 256 -11.40 -1.34 -4.87
C PHE A 256 -10.61 -0.39 -5.80
N PHE A 257 -9.43 -0.80 -6.27
CA PHE A 257 -8.65 -0.01 -7.22
C PHE A 257 -9.35 0.15 -8.57
N LYS A 258 -10.06 -0.87 -9.06
CA LYS A 258 -10.90 -0.75 -10.26
C LYS A 258 -12.04 0.25 -10.05
N GLU A 259 -12.60 0.31 -8.85
CA GLU A 259 -13.65 1.30 -8.51
C GLU A 259 -13.09 2.72 -8.53
N ILE A 260 -11.97 2.98 -7.83
CA ILE A 260 -11.48 4.34 -7.62
C ILE A 260 -10.68 4.92 -8.79
N PHE A 261 -10.08 4.08 -9.63
CA PHE A 261 -9.29 4.50 -10.80
C PHE A 261 -10.03 4.35 -12.13
N GLY A 262 -11.15 3.64 -12.15
CA GLY A 262 -11.80 3.15 -13.35
C GLY A 262 -11.16 1.86 -13.85
N GLN A 263 -11.83 1.17 -14.81
CA GLN A 263 -11.23 -0.02 -15.44
C GLN A 263 -9.95 0.40 -16.16
N PRO A 264 -8.84 -0.37 -16.05
CA PRO A 264 -7.72 -0.16 -16.95
C PRO A 264 -8.20 -0.33 -18.38
N SER A 265 -7.90 0.62 -19.21
CA SER A 265 -8.21 0.60 -20.65
C SER A 265 -7.40 -0.45 -21.39
#